data_bad12d83b93aed51d8f2b16e67d84f67
#
_entry.id   bad12d83b93aed51d8f2b16e67d84f67
#
_cell.length_a   1.000
_cell.length_b   1.000
_cell.length_c   1.000
_cell.angle_alpha   90.00
_cell.angle_beta   90.00
_cell.angle_gamma   90.00
#
_symmetry.space_group_name_H-M   'P 1'
#
loop_
_entity.id
_entity.type
_entity.pdbx_description
1 polymer ?
#
loop_
_entity_poly.entity_id
_entity_poly.type
_entity_poly.pdbx_seq_one_letter_code
_entity_poly.pdbx_strand_id
1 'polypeptide(L)'
;MLSPRRDFLKLVAITGATASTGALSGKGAAAQTPGAGARAAPDLKKIRGLAFDAYGTLYDVHSVIELAEQLFPGQGTALSNTWRLKQLQYTWQRSLMDRYADFWKVTEDGLVFATNSLNLKLDTSKRNQLMDAYLALKTFPDVPSGLKELSTAGYKLAILSNGAPRMLQDVTKNAGINQFLAHIISVDEIKIYKPSPRVYQLASKKLGTAPEATGFVSSNSWDIAGAASFGLTTFWINRGNQPADELGFPAHRVVTKLTDLLTLLKSAA
;
A
#
# COMPACT_ATOMS: atom_id res chain seq x y z
N MET A 1 1.62 38.57 -31.18
CA MET A 1 1.94 37.17 -30.85
C MET A 1 0.86 36.67 -29.90
N LEU A 2 -0.10 35.89 -30.44
CA LEU A 2 -1.30 35.46 -29.72
C LEU A 2 -1.04 34.09 -29.07
N SER A 3 -1.42 33.94 -27.80
CA SER A 3 -1.24 32.76 -26.95
C SER A 3 -2.23 31.62 -27.34
N PRO A 4 -1.83 30.35 -27.43
CA PRO A 4 -2.68 29.23 -27.91
C PRO A 4 -3.43 28.52 -26.77
N ARG A 5 -4.06 29.23 -25.85
CA ARG A 5 -4.79 28.64 -24.71
C ARG A 5 -6.30 28.82 -24.69
N ARG A 6 -6.95 29.23 -25.78
CA ARG A 6 -8.39 29.56 -25.79
C ARG A 6 -9.31 28.73 -26.68
N ASP A 7 -8.82 27.73 -27.41
CA ASP A 7 -9.64 27.01 -28.42
C ASP A 7 -10.05 25.58 -28.05
N PHE A 8 -9.89 25.15 -26.80
CA PHE A 8 -10.30 23.78 -26.41
C PHE A 8 -11.72 23.65 -25.81
N LEU A 9 -12.49 24.73 -25.74
CA LEU A 9 -13.80 24.74 -25.08
C LEU A 9 -15.00 25.05 -26.00
N LYS A 10 -14.87 24.87 -27.31
CA LYS A 10 -15.99 25.13 -28.27
C LYS A 10 -16.23 23.99 -29.24
N LEU A 11 -16.47 22.78 -28.74
CA LEU A 11 -17.05 21.74 -29.63
C LEU A 11 -17.87 20.71 -28.86
N VAL A 12 -18.90 21.13 -28.16
CA VAL A 12 -20.07 20.28 -27.83
C VAL A 12 -21.30 21.18 -27.77
N ALA A 13 -21.90 21.41 -28.91
CA ALA A 13 -23.32 21.78 -28.96
C ALA A 13 -23.86 21.50 -30.39
N ILE A 14 -24.99 20.82 -30.42
CA ILE A 14 -25.99 20.74 -31.48
C ILE A 14 -25.82 19.58 -32.44
N THR A 15 -26.63 18.54 -32.21
CA THR A 15 -27.66 18.14 -33.21
C THR A 15 -28.79 17.43 -32.46
N GLY A 16 -29.93 18.09 -32.38
CA GLY A 16 -31.19 17.46 -32.01
C GLY A 16 -31.72 16.67 -33.24
N ALA A 17 -32.14 15.45 -33.00
CA ALA A 17 -32.98 14.70 -33.89
C ALA A 17 -34.10 14.04 -33.07
N THR A 18 -35.31 14.44 -33.37
CA THR A 18 -36.59 13.85 -32.91
C THR A 18 -36.68 12.41 -33.42
N ALA A 19 -36.90 11.45 -32.51
CA ALA A 19 -37.34 10.13 -32.88
C ALA A 19 -38.45 9.63 -31.96
N SER A 20 -39.46 9.17 -32.59
CA SER A 20 -40.77 8.67 -32.17
C SER A 20 -40.72 7.59 -31.06
N THR A 21 -41.75 7.68 -30.23
CA THR A 21 -42.20 6.71 -29.23
C THR A 21 -42.43 5.30 -29.80
N GLY A 22 -41.66 4.35 -29.29
CA GLY A 22 -41.97 2.93 -29.40
C GLY A 22 -41.79 2.32 -28.00
N ALA A 23 -42.86 2.04 -27.30
CA ALA A 23 -42.84 1.38 -26.01
C ALA A 23 -42.47 -0.10 -26.18
N LEU A 24 -41.27 -0.46 -25.79
CA LEU A 24 -40.89 -1.85 -25.51
C LEU A 24 -40.63 -1.98 -24.03
N SER A 25 -41.60 -2.58 -23.33
CA SER A 25 -41.48 -3.00 -21.93
C SER A 25 -40.54 -4.20 -21.85
N GLY A 26 -39.24 -3.91 -21.78
CA GLY A 26 -38.22 -4.87 -21.38
C GLY A 26 -37.98 -4.72 -19.87
N LYS A 27 -38.38 -5.71 -19.08
CA LYS A 27 -37.94 -5.87 -17.69
C LYS A 27 -36.43 -6.07 -17.68
N GLY A 28 -35.67 -4.97 -17.69
CA GLY A 28 -34.26 -4.97 -17.35
C GLY A 28 -34.12 -5.33 -15.88
N ALA A 29 -33.69 -6.55 -15.59
CA ALA A 29 -33.18 -6.87 -14.26
C ALA A 29 -31.99 -5.94 -14.00
N ALA A 30 -32.18 -4.87 -13.24
CA ALA A 30 -31.08 -4.11 -12.68
C ALA A 30 -30.27 -5.10 -11.84
N ALA A 31 -29.05 -5.36 -12.27
CA ALA A 31 -28.09 -6.06 -11.44
C ALA A 31 -27.94 -5.23 -10.16
N GLN A 32 -28.55 -5.69 -9.09
CA GLN A 32 -28.34 -5.13 -7.76
C GLN A 32 -26.86 -5.34 -7.44
N THR A 33 -26.08 -4.27 -7.48
CA THR A 33 -24.78 -4.23 -6.81
C THR A 33 -25.05 -4.66 -5.37
N PRO A 34 -24.38 -5.68 -4.82
CA PRO A 34 -24.55 -6.03 -3.43
C PRO A 34 -24.20 -4.78 -2.61
N GLY A 35 -25.20 -4.17 -1.99
CA GLY A 35 -24.99 -3.07 -1.07
C GLY A 35 -23.98 -3.51 -0.04
N ALA A 36 -23.04 -2.63 0.32
CA ALA A 36 -22.12 -2.84 1.43
C ALA A 36 -22.94 -3.04 2.70
N GLY A 37 -23.42 -4.26 2.90
CA GLY A 37 -24.07 -4.66 4.13
C GLY A 37 -23.09 -4.38 5.25
N ALA A 38 -23.52 -3.66 6.28
CA ALA A 38 -22.72 -3.37 7.46
C ALA A 38 -22.09 -4.68 7.95
N ARG A 39 -20.80 -4.88 7.67
CA ARG A 39 -20.08 -6.06 8.18
C ARG A 39 -20.12 -5.99 9.70
N ALA A 40 -20.51 -7.09 10.34
CA ALA A 40 -20.44 -7.20 11.79
C ALA A 40 -19.03 -6.82 12.27
N ALA A 41 -18.96 -6.07 13.38
CA ALA A 41 -17.67 -5.70 13.96
C ALA A 41 -16.83 -6.98 14.20
N PRO A 42 -15.55 -6.99 13.81
CA PRO A 42 -14.73 -8.19 13.97
C PRO A 42 -14.52 -8.49 15.46
N ASP A 43 -14.55 -9.78 15.76
CA ASP A 43 -14.21 -10.27 17.09
C ASP A 43 -12.68 -10.33 17.22
N LEU A 44 -12.10 -9.33 17.87
CA LEU A 44 -10.66 -9.22 18.05
C LEU A 44 -10.07 -10.35 18.91
N LYS A 45 -10.89 -11.03 19.72
CA LYS A 45 -10.47 -12.21 20.52
C LYS A 45 -10.03 -13.38 19.63
N LYS A 46 -10.48 -13.42 18.37
CA LYS A 46 -10.11 -14.47 17.43
C LYS A 46 -8.75 -14.26 16.79
N ILE A 47 -8.19 -13.07 16.83
CA ILE A 47 -6.91 -12.77 16.19
C ILE A 47 -5.79 -13.63 16.80
N ARG A 48 -5.07 -14.34 15.93
CA ARG A 48 -3.93 -15.20 16.29
C ARG A 48 -2.67 -14.84 15.49
N GLY A 49 -2.83 -14.23 14.33
CA GLY A 49 -1.75 -13.81 13.47
C GLY A 49 -1.95 -12.39 12.97
N LEU A 50 -0.85 -11.67 12.78
CA LEU A 50 -0.82 -10.31 12.27
C LEU A 50 0.12 -10.25 11.08
N ALA A 51 -0.39 -9.79 9.94
CA ALA A 51 0.40 -9.49 8.77
C ALA A 51 0.56 -7.97 8.63
N PHE A 52 1.79 -7.52 8.46
CA PHE A 52 2.14 -6.11 8.35
C PHE A 52 2.54 -5.76 6.94
N ASP A 53 2.01 -4.67 6.40
CA ASP A 53 2.67 -4.01 5.28
C ASP A 53 4.06 -3.52 5.71
N ALA A 54 4.97 -3.36 4.74
CA ALA A 54 6.36 -2.99 5.01
C ALA A 54 6.61 -1.49 4.79
N TYR A 55 6.52 -1.04 3.53
CA TYR A 55 6.94 0.28 3.09
C TYR A 55 5.90 1.37 3.43
N GLY A 56 6.26 2.27 4.35
CA GLY A 56 5.38 3.30 4.92
C GLY A 56 4.70 2.83 6.21
N THR A 57 4.77 1.54 6.55
CA THR A 57 4.16 0.95 7.75
C THR A 57 5.20 0.59 8.81
N LEU A 58 6.13 -0.30 8.48
CA LEU A 58 7.27 -0.64 9.34
C LEU A 58 8.50 0.22 9.01
N TYR A 59 8.74 0.49 7.74
CA TYR A 59 9.88 1.27 7.24
C TYR A 59 9.42 2.62 6.71
N ASP A 60 10.11 3.67 7.14
CA ASP A 60 9.88 5.04 6.68
C ASP A 60 10.50 5.23 5.29
N VAL A 61 9.65 5.24 4.27
CA VAL A 61 10.06 5.46 2.87
C VAL A 61 10.61 6.86 2.62
N HIS A 62 10.30 7.83 3.49
CA HIS A 62 10.81 9.19 3.40
C HIS A 62 12.18 9.35 4.07
N SER A 63 12.70 8.32 4.75
CA SER A 63 14.06 8.35 5.29
C SER A 63 15.14 8.50 4.21
N VAL A 64 14.80 8.30 2.92
CA VAL A 64 15.68 8.57 1.77
C VAL A 64 15.80 10.06 1.42
N ILE A 65 14.94 10.94 1.97
CA ILE A 65 14.93 12.38 1.67
C ILE A 65 16.29 13.01 1.99
N GLU A 66 16.89 12.64 3.10
CA GLU A 66 18.19 13.15 3.53
C GLU A 66 19.28 12.86 2.47
N LEU A 67 19.36 11.64 1.99
CA LEU A 67 20.28 11.26 0.91
C LEU A 67 19.93 11.96 -0.41
N ALA A 68 18.65 12.01 -0.74
CA ALA A 68 18.18 12.67 -1.96
C ALA A 68 18.53 14.18 -1.95
N GLU A 69 18.45 14.84 -0.78
CA GLU A 69 18.82 16.24 -0.61
C GLU A 69 20.34 16.47 -0.77
N GLN A 70 21.16 15.54 -0.25
CA GLN A 70 22.61 15.56 -0.45
C GLN A 70 23.01 15.42 -1.91
N LEU A 71 22.33 14.53 -2.66
CA LEU A 71 22.63 14.25 -4.07
C LEU A 71 22.04 15.30 -5.02
N PHE A 72 20.94 15.92 -4.64
CA PHE A 72 20.18 16.92 -5.41
C PHE A 72 19.69 18.03 -4.49
N PRO A 73 20.56 19.00 -4.12
CA PRO A 73 20.23 20.07 -3.19
C PRO A 73 18.96 20.85 -3.56
N GLY A 74 18.06 21.02 -2.60
CA GLY A 74 16.75 21.68 -2.77
C GLY A 74 15.69 20.84 -3.45
N GLN A 75 15.98 19.55 -3.79
CA GLN A 75 15.05 18.69 -4.50
C GLN A 75 14.70 17.37 -3.76
N GLY A 76 15.30 17.14 -2.59
CA GLY A 76 15.17 15.87 -1.88
C GLY A 76 13.71 15.46 -1.61
N THR A 77 12.92 16.38 -1.08
CA THR A 77 11.49 16.12 -0.80
C THR A 77 10.68 15.93 -2.08
N ALA A 78 10.86 16.77 -3.10
CA ALA A 78 10.15 16.65 -4.38
C ALA A 78 10.47 15.33 -5.08
N LEU A 79 11.75 14.94 -5.07
CA LEU A 79 12.21 13.67 -5.63
C LEU A 79 11.60 12.48 -4.89
N SER A 80 11.69 12.44 -3.57
CA SER A 80 11.15 11.35 -2.75
C SER A 80 9.63 11.17 -2.95
N ASN A 81 8.87 12.25 -2.93
CA ASN A 81 7.41 12.21 -3.11
C ASN A 81 7.03 11.73 -4.52
N THR A 82 7.67 12.25 -5.57
CA THR A 82 7.40 11.86 -6.95
C THR A 82 7.81 10.39 -7.17
N TRP A 83 8.94 9.98 -6.64
CA TRP A 83 9.44 8.61 -6.69
C TRP A 83 8.45 7.64 -6.05
N ARG A 84 8.03 7.92 -4.81
CA ARG A 84 7.06 7.07 -4.09
C ARG A 84 5.73 6.97 -4.82
N LEU A 85 5.21 8.09 -5.33
CA LEU A 85 3.97 8.10 -6.12
C LEU A 85 4.08 7.19 -7.35
N LYS A 86 5.16 7.31 -8.13
CA LYS A 86 5.36 6.49 -9.33
C LYS A 86 5.61 5.02 -9.02
N GLN A 87 6.35 4.74 -7.96
CA GLN A 87 6.54 3.38 -7.48
C GLN A 87 5.19 2.69 -7.22
N LEU A 88 4.24 3.34 -6.50
CA LEU A 88 2.90 2.79 -6.27
C LEU A 88 2.09 2.69 -7.57
N GLN A 89 2.03 3.76 -8.36
CA GLN A 89 1.28 3.74 -9.63
C GLN A 89 1.74 2.62 -10.56
N TYR A 90 3.05 2.38 -10.68
CA TYR A 90 3.59 1.35 -11.53
C TYR A 90 3.26 -0.06 -11.06
N THR A 91 3.15 -0.30 -9.74
CA THR A 91 2.68 -1.60 -9.25
C THR A 91 1.25 -1.89 -9.70
N TRP A 92 0.36 -0.91 -9.59
CA TRP A 92 -1.05 -1.05 -10.01
C TRP A 92 -1.19 -1.20 -11.52
N GLN A 93 -0.52 -0.34 -12.29
CA GLN A 93 -0.56 -0.36 -13.74
C GLN A 93 -0.02 -1.69 -14.29
N ARG A 94 1.12 -2.17 -13.78
CA ARG A 94 1.68 -3.46 -14.19
C ARG A 94 0.78 -4.64 -13.85
N SER A 95 0.10 -4.60 -12.70
CA SER A 95 -0.89 -5.62 -12.34
C SER A 95 -2.09 -5.61 -13.30
N LEU A 96 -2.62 -4.43 -13.64
CA LEU A 96 -3.75 -4.28 -14.57
C LEU A 96 -3.39 -4.66 -16.02
N MET A 97 -2.16 -4.41 -16.43
CA MET A 97 -1.65 -4.79 -17.76
C MET A 97 -1.23 -6.26 -17.85
N ASP A 98 -1.22 -6.99 -16.74
CA ASP A 98 -0.63 -8.34 -16.65
C ASP A 98 0.84 -8.38 -17.13
N ARG A 99 1.61 -7.36 -16.69
CA ARG A 99 3.03 -7.17 -17.03
C ARG A 99 3.85 -6.98 -15.76
N TYR A 100 3.88 -8.02 -14.96
CA TYR A 100 4.64 -8.00 -13.71
C TYR A 100 6.14 -7.75 -13.97
N ALA A 101 6.73 -6.90 -13.16
CA ALA A 101 8.16 -6.81 -12.91
C ALA A 101 8.33 -6.75 -11.40
N ASP A 102 9.44 -7.19 -10.84
CA ASP A 102 9.65 -7.16 -9.41
C ASP A 102 9.72 -5.72 -8.85
N PHE A 103 9.60 -5.61 -7.54
CA PHE A 103 9.53 -4.30 -6.90
C PHE A 103 10.84 -3.51 -6.95
N TRP A 104 11.98 -4.18 -7.09
CA TRP A 104 13.26 -3.52 -7.32
C TRP A 104 13.24 -2.76 -8.65
N LYS A 105 12.82 -3.45 -9.70
CA LYS A 105 12.68 -2.82 -11.04
C LYS A 105 11.65 -1.70 -11.04
N VAL A 106 10.51 -1.89 -10.38
CA VAL A 106 9.48 -0.86 -10.25
C VAL A 106 10.00 0.36 -9.47
N THR A 107 10.80 0.13 -8.44
CA THR A 107 11.43 1.19 -7.65
C THR A 107 12.42 1.97 -8.50
N GLU A 108 13.27 1.30 -9.28
CA GLU A 108 14.21 1.93 -10.21
C GLU A 108 13.47 2.75 -11.30
N ASP A 109 12.44 2.16 -11.93
CA ASP A 109 11.65 2.85 -12.96
C ASP A 109 10.99 4.12 -12.41
N GLY A 110 10.48 4.06 -11.16
CA GLY A 110 9.93 5.20 -10.46
C GLY A 110 10.97 6.31 -10.20
N LEU A 111 12.20 5.93 -9.82
CA LEU A 111 13.31 6.87 -9.63
C LEU A 111 13.70 7.56 -10.93
N VAL A 112 13.85 6.81 -12.02
CA VAL A 112 14.17 7.35 -13.35
C VAL A 112 13.08 8.33 -13.80
N PHE A 113 11.81 7.98 -13.63
CA PHE A 113 10.72 8.91 -13.93
C PHE A 113 10.80 10.19 -13.09
N ALA A 114 11.00 10.05 -11.78
CA ALA A 114 11.01 11.18 -10.85
C ALA A 114 12.16 12.16 -11.17
N THR A 115 13.37 11.64 -11.41
CA THR A 115 14.51 12.48 -11.79
C THR A 115 14.30 13.17 -13.13
N ASN A 116 13.76 12.47 -14.15
CA ASN A 116 13.45 13.06 -15.46
C ASN A 116 12.40 14.17 -15.33
N SER A 117 11.33 13.96 -14.53
CA SER A 117 10.25 14.93 -14.36
C SER A 117 10.70 16.21 -13.64
N LEU A 118 11.75 16.10 -12.83
CA LEU A 118 12.37 17.22 -12.10
C LEU A 118 13.61 17.80 -12.82
N ASN A 119 13.93 17.32 -14.03
CA ASN A 119 15.12 17.69 -14.82
C ASN A 119 16.43 17.47 -14.04
N LEU A 120 16.52 16.42 -13.22
CA LEU A 120 17.70 16.06 -12.45
C LEU A 120 18.58 15.09 -13.23
N LYS A 121 19.91 15.30 -13.19
CA LYS A 121 20.87 14.39 -13.84
C LYS A 121 21.14 13.19 -12.94
N LEU A 122 20.52 12.05 -13.27
CA LEU A 122 20.72 10.77 -12.60
C LEU A 122 21.83 9.99 -13.29
N ASP A 123 23.03 10.02 -12.74
CA ASP A 123 24.13 9.14 -13.15
C ASP A 123 24.06 7.77 -12.44
N THR A 124 24.89 6.84 -12.85
CA THR A 124 24.91 5.48 -12.30
C THR A 124 25.22 5.46 -10.80
N SER A 125 26.12 6.34 -10.32
CA SER A 125 26.51 6.39 -8.91
C SER A 125 25.34 6.83 -8.04
N LYS A 126 24.70 7.95 -8.38
CA LYS A 126 23.52 8.48 -7.67
C LYS A 126 22.34 7.49 -7.68
N ARG A 127 22.11 6.86 -8.84
CA ARG A 127 21.08 5.82 -8.94
C ARG A 127 21.35 4.68 -7.97
N ASN A 128 22.55 4.14 -7.95
CA ASN A 128 22.90 3.01 -7.08
C ASN A 128 22.75 3.42 -5.60
N GLN A 129 23.24 4.59 -5.19
CA GLN A 129 23.13 5.08 -3.81
C GLN A 129 21.66 5.18 -3.37
N LEU A 130 20.77 5.76 -4.20
CA LEU A 130 19.35 5.91 -3.89
C LEU A 130 18.64 4.55 -3.85
N MET A 131 18.96 3.63 -4.78
CA MET A 131 18.40 2.29 -4.77
C MET A 131 18.87 1.49 -3.54
N ASP A 132 20.13 1.55 -3.19
CA ASP A 132 20.68 0.87 -2.02
C ASP A 132 20.09 1.40 -0.71
N ALA A 133 19.70 2.69 -0.65
CA ALA A 133 19.00 3.26 0.49
C ALA A 133 17.68 2.54 0.81
N TYR A 134 16.99 1.96 -0.19
CA TYR A 134 15.79 1.16 0.04
C TYR A 134 16.08 -0.19 0.73
N LEU A 135 17.32 -0.64 0.75
CA LEU A 135 17.74 -1.85 1.48
C LEU A 135 18.05 -1.56 2.96
N ALA A 136 18.09 -0.29 3.36
CA ALA A 136 18.46 0.17 4.70
C ALA A 136 17.55 1.30 5.22
N LEU A 137 16.28 1.30 4.82
CA LEU A 137 15.30 2.28 5.32
C LEU A 137 15.21 2.23 6.86
N LYS A 138 15.08 3.39 7.48
CA LYS A 138 14.83 3.50 8.92
C LYS A 138 13.44 2.94 9.27
N THR A 139 13.31 2.24 10.39
CA THR A 139 11.99 1.92 10.94
C THR A 139 11.36 3.15 11.58
N PHE A 140 10.03 3.18 11.65
CA PHE A 140 9.39 4.13 12.57
C PHE A 140 9.78 3.78 14.02
N PRO A 141 9.88 4.78 14.93
CA PRO A 141 10.40 4.57 16.29
C PRO A 141 9.60 3.57 17.13
N ASP A 142 8.31 3.43 16.87
CA ASP A 142 7.38 2.53 17.57
C ASP A 142 7.44 1.06 17.09
N VAL A 143 8.15 0.79 15.99
CA VAL A 143 8.10 -0.53 15.34
C VAL A 143 8.88 -1.60 16.10
N PRO A 144 10.16 -1.41 16.52
CA PRO A 144 10.89 -2.48 17.19
C PRO A 144 10.23 -2.91 18.51
N SER A 145 9.77 -1.94 19.33
CA SER A 145 9.07 -2.23 20.59
C SER A 145 7.71 -2.88 20.35
N GLY A 146 6.91 -2.35 19.40
CA GLY A 146 5.59 -2.90 19.13
C GLY A 146 5.64 -4.33 18.58
N LEU A 147 6.56 -4.65 17.68
CA LEU A 147 6.74 -6.04 17.19
C LEU A 147 7.21 -6.97 18.30
N LYS A 148 8.14 -6.53 19.16
CA LYS A 148 8.60 -7.29 20.32
C LYS A 148 7.44 -7.61 21.26
N GLU A 149 6.64 -6.62 21.62
CA GLU A 149 5.49 -6.78 22.54
C GLU A 149 4.44 -7.73 21.97
N LEU A 150 4.09 -7.60 20.69
CA LEU A 150 3.13 -8.49 20.02
C LEU A 150 3.65 -9.92 19.92
N SER A 151 4.92 -10.11 19.59
CA SER A 151 5.57 -11.43 19.54
C SER A 151 5.60 -12.08 20.92
N THR A 152 5.98 -11.32 21.97
CA THR A 152 6.00 -11.80 23.35
C THR A 152 4.59 -12.16 23.85
N ALA A 153 3.56 -11.48 23.39
CA ALA A 153 2.16 -11.80 23.69
C ALA A 153 1.63 -13.03 22.94
N GLY A 154 2.46 -13.68 22.11
CA GLY A 154 2.13 -14.94 21.43
C GLY A 154 1.47 -14.80 20.06
N TYR A 155 1.38 -13.59 19.51
CA TYR A 155 0.89 -13.42 18.15
C TYR A 155 1.93 -13.90 17.12
N LYS A 156 1.50 -14.63 16.10
CA LYS A 156 2.34 -14.93 14.93
C LYS A 156 2.42 -13.70 14.05
N LEU A 157 3.63 -13.18 13.81
CA LEU A 157 3.83 -11.97 13.04
C LEU A 157 4.44 -12.28 11.67
N ALA A 158 3.97 -11.60 10.63
CA ALA A 158 4.54 -11.71 9.29
C ALA A 158 4.56 -10.35 8.59
N ILE A 159 5.51 -10.15 7.69
CA ILE A 159 5.43 -9.11 6.67
C ILE A 159 4.63 -9.66 5.49
N LEU A 160 3.72 -8.86 4.92
CA LEU A 160 3.09 -9.06 3.62
C LEU A 160 3.28 -7.81 2.78
N SER A 161 4.13 -7.87 1.76
CA SER A 161 4.60 -6.67 1.08
C SER A 161 4.68 -6.83 -0.45
N ASN A 162 4.55 -5.68 -1.13
CA ASN A 162 4.89 -5.54 -2.55
C ASN A 162 6.41 -5.67 -2.82
N GLY A 163 7.25 -5.56 -1.81
CA GLY A 163 8.71 -5.62 -1.92
C GLY A 163 9.21 -6.93 -2.51
N ALA A 164 10.28 -6.85 -3.31
CA ALA A 164 10.98 -8.03 -3.80
C ALA A 164 11.64 -8.80 -2.63
N PRO A 165 11.80 -10.13 -2.73
CA PRO A 165 12.29 -10.95 -1.62
C PRO A 165 13.61 -10.44 -1.03
N ARG A 166 14.60 -10.12 -1.87
CA ARG A 166 15.89 -9.58 -1.42
C ARG A 166 15.74 -8.26 -0.68
N MET A 167 14.91 -7.32 -1.23
CA MET A 167 14.69 -6.03 -0.58
C MET A 167 14.13 -6.19 0.82
N LEU A 168 13.14 -7.07 0.99
CA LEU A 168 12.50 -7.33 2.29
C LEU A 168 13.47 -8.01 3.27
N GLN A 169 14.27 -8.97 2.80
CA GLN A 169 15.28 -9.64 3.63
C GLN A 169 16.34 -8.65 4.13
N ASP A 170 16.90 -7.84 3.21
CA ASP A 170 17.97 -6.90 3.53
C ASP A 170 17.48 -5.79 4.47
N VAL A 171 16.33 -5.13 4.18
CA VAL A 171 15.79 -4.07 5.03
C VAL A 171 15.38 -4.60 6.41
N THR A 172 14.81 -5.81 6.49
CA THR A 172 14.40 -6.42 7.77
C THR A 172 15.61 -6.79 8.63
N LYS A 173 16.65 -7.32 8.01
CA LYS A 173 17.91 -7.65 8.67
C LYS A 173 18.62 -6.38 9.16
N ASN A 174 18.75 -5.38 8.31
CA ASN A 174 19.39 -4.10 8.65
C ASN A 174 18.66 -3.37 9.76
N ALA A 175 17.31 -3.47 9.79
CA ALA A 175 16.48 -2.93 10.87
C ALA A 175 16.52 -3.74 12.18
N GLY A 176 17.09 -4.94 12.19
CA GLY A 176 17.20 -5.80 13.36
C GLY A 176 15.86 -6.29 13.91
N ILE A 177 14.83 -6.45 13.07
CA ILE A 177 13.48 -6.89 13.51
C ILE A 177 13.11 -8.30 13.04
N ASN A 178 13.98 -8.97 12.30
CA ASN A 178 13.73 -10.30 11.73
C ASN A 178 13.38 -11.36 12.78
N GLN A 179 13.95 -11.27 14.00
CA GLN A 179 13.70 -12.23 15.08
C GLN A 179 12.25 -12.21 15.61
N PHE A 180 11.46 -11.17 15.32
CA PHE A 180 10.06 -11.08 15.74
C PHE A 180 9.10 -11.68 14.71
N LEU A 181 9.57 -11.99 13.51
CA LEU A 181 8.75 -12.35 12.36
C LEU A 181 8.84 -13.85 12.07
N ALA A 182 7.68 -14.50 12.01
CA ALA A 182 7.59 -15.89 11.56
C ALA A 182 7.78 -16.02 10.04
N HIS A 183 7.31 -15.02 9.28
CA HIS A 183 7.41 -15.02 7.81
C HIS A 183 7.66 -13.62 7.26
N ILE A 184 8.39 -13.57 6.14
CA ILE A 184 8.53 -12.40 5.26
C ILE A 184 7.94 -12.80 3.92
N ILE A 185 6.73 -12.29 3.62
CA ILE A 185 5.93 -12.69 2.46
C ILE A 185 6.00 -11.60 1.40
N SER A 186 6.54 -11.96 0.23
CA SER A 186 6.57 -11.09 -0.94
C SER A 186 5.48 -11.48 -1.92
N VAL A 187 4.85 -10.48 -2.56
CA VAL A 187 3.93 -10.70 -3.69
C VAL A 187 4.61 -11.30 -4.90
N ASP A 188 5.95 -11.32 -4.93
CA ASP A 188 6.74 -11.92 -5.99
C ASP A 188 6.41 -13.42 -6.18
N GLU A 189 5.93 -14.09 -5.12
CA GLU A 189 5.47 -15.49 -5.16
C GLU A 189 4.31 -15.70 -6.16
N ILE A 190 3.45 -14.70 -6.32
CA ILE A 190 2.23 -14.79 -7.15
C ILE A 190 2.19 -13.80 -8.30
N LYS A 191 3.22 -12.98 -8.47
CA LYS A 191 3.43 -12.05 -9.59
C LYS A 191 2.26 -11.08 -9.82
N ILE A 192 1.62 -10.62 -8.75
CA ILE A 192 0.61 -9.58 -8.74
C ILE A 192 0.71 -8.75 -7.47
N TYR A 193 0.50 -7.44 -7.59
CA TYR A 193 0.64 -6.49 -6.49
C TYR A 193 -0.66 -6.30 -5.69
N LYS A 194 -0.54 -5.81 -4.45
CA LYS A 194 -1.65 -5.22 -3.71
C LYS A 194 -2.29 -4.09 -4.54
N PRO A 195 -3.61 -3.89 -4.46
CA PRO A 195 -4.58 -4.50 -3.57
C PRO A 195 -5.28 -5.75 -4.14
N SER A 196 -4.66 -6.55 -4.97
CA SER A 196 -5.28 -7.81 -5.43
C SER A 196 -5.66 -8.70 -4.24
N PRO A 197 -6.89 -9.25 -4.18
CA PRO A 197 -7.33 -10.13 -3.08
C PRO A 197 -6.46 -11.40 -2.95
N ARG A 198 -5.84 -11.85 -4.06
CA ARG A 198 -4.90 -12.98 -4.07
C ARG A 198 -3.68 -12.75 -3.16
N VAL A 199 -3.28 -11.48 -2.97
CA VAL A 199 -2.15 -11.11 -2.11
C VAL A 199 -2.52 -11.33 -0.64
N TYR A 200 -3.70 -10.87 -0.21
CA TYR A 200 -4.12 -10.99 1.19
C TYR A 200 -4.36 -12.43 1.62
N GLN A 201 -4.75 -13.29 0.67
CA GLN A 201 -4.85 -14.73 0.91
C GLN A 201 -3.51 -15.35 1.36
N LEU A 202 -2.37 -14.84 0.88
CA LEU A 202 -1.05 -15.32 1.30
C LEU A 202 -0.82 -15.16 2.80
N ALA A 203 -1.33 -14.08 3.42
CA ALA A 203 -1.16 -13.84 4.85
C ALA A 203 -1.76 -14.99 5.67
N SER A 204 -3.04 -15.28 5.49
CA SER A 204 -3.74 -16.35 6.20
C SER A 204 -3.09 -17.71 5.95
N LYS A 205 -2.74 -18.00 4.69
CA LYS A 205 -2.09 -19.27 4.31
C LYS A 205 -0.73 -19.46 5.00
N LYS A 206 0.14 -18.44 4.98
CA LYS A 206 1.50 -18.54 5.56
C LYS A 206 1.49 -18.52 7.09
N LEU A 207 0.61 -17.72 7.70
CA LEU A 207 0.43 -17.70 9.16
C LEU A 207 -0.25 -18.96 9.69
N GLY A 208 -0.93 -19.74 8.84
CA GLY A 208 -1.71 -20.90 9.24
C GLY A 208 -2.94 -20.51 10.08
N THR A 209 -3.54 -19.35 9.79
CA THR A 209 -4.71 -18.81 10.49
C THR A 209 -5.87 -18.62 9.50
N ALA A 210 -7.11 -18.80 9.96
CA ALA A 210 -8.27 -18.48 9.15
C ALA A 210 -8.32 -16.95 8.87
N PRO A 211 -8.94 -16.48 7.78
CA PRO A 211 -9.01 -15.04 7.46
C PRO A 211 -9.54 -14.18 8.62
N GLU A 212 -10.59 -14.64 9.31
CA GLU A 212 -11.18 -13.96 10.47
C GLU A 212 -10.30 -13.96 11.73
N ALA A 213 -9.28 -14.83 11.77
CA ALA A 213 -8.27 -14.88 12.83
C ALA A 213 -6.94 -14.21 12.41
N THR A 214 -6.93 -13.60 11.22
CA THR A 214 -5.78 -12.88 10.65
C THR A 214 -6.05 -11.38 10.68
N GLY A 215 -5.23 -10.64 11.43
CA GLY A 215 -5.21 -9.19 11.39
C GLY A 215 -4.25 -8.69 10.30
N PHE A 216 -4.63 -7.61 9.63
CA PHE A 216 -3.77 -6.91 8.68
C PHE A 216 -3.52 -5.48 9.14
N VAL A 217 -2.26 -5.09 9.16
CA VAL A 217 -1.78 -3.80 9.69
C VAL A 217 -1.08 -3.02 8.60
N SER A 218 -1.55 -1.83 8.30
CA SER A 218 -0.92 -0.95 7.32
C SER A 218 -1.11 0.52 7.69
N SER A 219 -0.18 1.38 7.28
CA SER A 219 -0.34 2.84 7.29
C SER A 219 -0.91 3.38 5.99
N ASN A 220 -0.99 2.55 4.95
CA ASN A 220 -1.55 2.92 3.65
C ASN A 220 -3.06 2.61 3.63
N SER A 221 -3.93 3.64 3.56
CA SER A 221 -5.37 3.43 3.66
C SER A 221 -5.94 2.62 2.49
N TRP A 222 -5.39 2.77 1.27
CA TRP A 222 -5.74 1.93 0.11
C TRP A 222 -5.45 0.43 0.33
N ASP A 223 -4.37 0.10 1.06
CA ASP A 223 -3.98 -1.27 1.39
C ASP A 223 -4.90 -1.85 2.47
N ILE A 224 -5.30 -1.02 3.44
CA ILE A 224 -6.34 -1.34 4.42
C ILE A 224 -7.67 -1.66 3.73
N ALA A 225 -8.10 -0.82 2.77
CA ALA A 225 -9.32 -1.07 2.01
C ALA A 225 -9.25 -2.39 1.22
N GLY A 226 -8.12 -2.68 0.59
CA GLY A 226 -7.88 -3.94 -0.11
C GLY A 226 -7.97 -5.16 0.82
N ALA A 227 -7.32 -5.12 1.97
CA ALA A 227 -7.36 -6.20 2.97
C ALA A 227 -8.75 -6.37 3.58
N ALA A 228 -9.46 -5.28 3.88
CA ALA A 228 -10.84 -5.31 4.37
C ALA A 228 -11.78 -5.91 3.33
N SER A 229 -11.63 -5.54 2.05
CA SER A 229 -12.46 -6.11 0.97
C SER A 229 -12.28 -7.63 0.83
N PHE A 230 -11.08 -8.13 1.06
CA PHE A 230 -10.79 -9.57 1.07
C PHE A 230 -11.38 -10.28 2.30
N GLY A 231 -11.55 -9.61 3.44
CA GLY A 231 -12.15 -10.19 4.64
C GLY A 231 -11.25 -10.28 5.85
N LEU A 232 -10.05 -9.70 5.82
CA LEU A 232 -9.19 -9.63 6.99
C LEU A 232 -9.72 -8.59 7.99
N THR A 233 -9.40 -8.78 9.27
CA THR A 233 -9.55 -7.72 10.28
C THR A 233 -8.43 -6.71 10.09
N THR A 234 -8.78 -5.43 9.87
CA THR A 234 -7.81 -4.40 9.50
C THR A 234 -7.56 -3.39 10.60
N PHE A 235 -6.29 -3.03 10.77
CA PHE A 235 -5.79 -2.05 11.72
C PHE A 235 -5.00 -0.99 10.95
N TRP A 236 -5.54 0.22 10.87
CA TRP A 236 -4.87 1.32 10.19
C TRP A 236 -3.99 2.09 11.17
N ILE A 237 -2.67 2.12 10.92
CA ILE A 237 -1.74 2.97 11.68
C ILE A 237 -1.69 4.34 11.02
N ASN A 238 -2.53 5.25 11.48
CA ASN A 238 -2.65 6.60 10.95
C ASN A 238 -1.78 7.60 11.72
N ARG A 239 -0.46 7.53 11.52
CA ARG A 239 0.50 8.41 12.22
C ARG A 239 0.35 9.88 11.88
N GLY A 240 -0.11 10.21 10.68
CA GLY A 240 -0.21 11.56 10.16
C GLY A 240 -1.62 12.16 10.22
N ASN A 241 -2.57 11.52 10.90
CA ASN A 241 -3.97 11.93 10.95
C ASN A 241 -4.55 12.26 9.55
N GLN A 242 -4.23 11.39 8.57
CA GLN A 242 -4.70 11.55 7.21
C GLN A 242 -6.16 11.12 7.06
N PRO A 243 -6.91 11.68 6.11
CA PRO A 243 -8.22 11.15 5.74
C PRO A 243 -8.08 9.73 5.17
N ALA A 244 -9.09 8.89 5.38
CA ALA A 244 -9.16 7.59 4.75
C ALA A 244 -9.49 7.72 3.25
N ASP A 245 -9.07 6.73 2.45
CA ASP A 245 -9.56 6.63 1.06
C ASP A 245 -11.03 6.22 1.03
N GLU A 246 -11.81 6.85 0.13
CA GLU A 246 -13.24 6.59 -0.06
C GLU A 246 -13.47 5.38 -0.99
N LEU A 247 -12.91 4.22 -0.61
CA LEU A 247 -13.00 2.98 -1.39
C LEU A 247 -14.12 2.03 -0.91
N GLY A 248 -14.97 2.48 0.02
CA GLY A 248 -16.10 1.69 0.54
C GLY A 248 -15.73 0.58 1.53
N PHE A 249 -14.47 0.45 1.91
CA PHE A 249 -13.96 -0.55 2.86
C PHE A 249 -13.12 0.11 3.95
N PRO A 250 -13.75 0.76 4.95
CA PRO A 250 -13.03 1.44 6.01
C PRO A 250 -12.25 0.47 6.90
N ALA A 251 -11.24 0.98 7.60
CA ALA A 251 -10.51 0.23 8.60
C ALA A 251 -11.44 -0.23 9.75
N HIS A 252 -11.23 -1.45 10.24
CA HIS A 252 -11.98 -1.92 11.41
C HIS A 252 -11.53 -1.21 12.70
N ARG A 253 -10.27 -0.85 12.78
CA ARG A 253 -9.68 -0.09 13.89
C ARG A 253 -8.61 0.86 13.37
N VAL A 254 -8.49 2.02 14.03
CA VAL A 254 -7.46 3.02 13.75
C VAL A 254 -6.63 3.19 15.02
N VAL A 255 -5.31 3.17 14.85
CA VAL A 255 -4.33 3.46 15.91
C VAL A 255 -3.31 4.47 15.38
N THR A 256 -2.58 5.15 16.25
CA THR A 256 -1.54 6.11 15.85
C THR A 256 -0.13 5.55 15.92
N LYS A 257 0.06 4.48 16.70
CA LYS A 257 1.35 3.80 16.90
C LYS A 257 1.16 2.29 16.88
N LEU A 258 2.20 1.56 16.51
CA LEU A 258 2.18 0.10 16.54
C LEU A 258 2.03 -0.44 17.99
N THR A 259 2.62 0.26 18.96
CA THR A 259 2.49 -0.08 20.39
C THR A 259 1.05 -0.04 20.91
N ASP A 260 0.18 0.79 20.31
CA ASP A 260 -1.23 0.86 20.71
C ASP A 260 -2.01 -0.41 20.35
N LEU A 261 -1.52 -1.16 19.34
CA LEU A 261 -2.20 -2.34 18.82
C LEU A 261 -2.33 -3.45 19.85
N LEU A 262 -1.29 -3.69 20.67
CA LEU A 262 -1.37 -4.71 21.72
C LEU A 262 -2.40 -4.35 22.80
N THR A 263 -2.46 -3.08 23.20
CA THR A 263 -3.46 -2.59 24.15
C THR A 263 -4.88 -2.81 23.61
N LEU A 264 -5.08 -2.47 22.33
CA LEU A 264 -6.36 -2.65 21.64
C LEU A 264 -6.78 -4.13 21.58
N LEU A 265 -5.85 -5.03 21.25
CA LEU A 265 -6.11 -6.47 21.16
C LEU A 265 -6.42 -7.07 22.56
N LYS A 266 -5.74 -6.61 23.60
CA LYS A 266 -5.98 -7.04 24.99
C LYS A 266 -7.28 -6.49 25.57
N SER A 267 -7.67 -5.25 25.26
CA SER A 267 -8.92 -4.66 25.77
C SER A 267 -10.16 -5.33 25.18
N ALA A 268 -10.00 -6.02 24.07
CA ALA A 268 -11.04 -6.81 23.44
C ALA A 268 -11.07 -8.26 23.96
N ALA A 269 -10.01 -8.73 24.66
CA ALA A 269 -9.91 -10.06 25.24
C ALA A 269 -10.67 -10.15 26.53
#